data_45057d9b07300d88275a342bf953596d
#
_entry.id   45057d9b07300d88275a342bf953596d
#
_cell.length_a   1.000
_cell.length_b   1.000
_cell.length_c   1.000
_cell.angle_alpha   90.00
_cell.angle_beta   90.00
_cell.angle_gamma   90.00
#
_symmetry.space_group_name_H-M   'P 1'
#
loop_
_entity.id
_entity.type
_entity.pdbx_description
1 polymer ?
#
loop_
_entity_poly.entity_id
_entity_poly.type
_entity_poly.pdbx_seq_one_letter_code
_entity_poly.pdbx_strand_id
1 'polypeptide(L)'
;MTGSTFRRLLPVLAFTLAAAAPAVSHAVDIRPMLKAGFDFGGDTLITVIFTDGSTKSISANEGLYFGGGVSILSDSKDIETEVSLSYKFTGINASNGTVDWTRFPLEALVFYRFPQFRVGGGLTYHLSPKLSGSGVVSGSAKFDDSAGYVLQADYLLQKITVGLRYTSLDYKVGGASVKSNGAGITFGISF
;
A
#
# COMPACT_ATOMS: atom_id res chain seq x y z
N MET A 1 23.22 -21.03 38.95
CA MET A 1 22.78 -19.66 38.61
C MET A 1 23.47 -19.25 37.33
N THR A 2 22.93 -19.53 36.18
CA THR A 2 23.51 -19.21 34.87
C THR A 2 22.43 -18.59 34.04
N GLY A 3 22.52 -17.25 33.89
CA GLY A 3 21.59 -16.47 33.04
C GLY A 3 21.95 -16.63 31.56
N SER A 4 21.04 -17.20 30.81
CA SER A 4 21.14 -17.30 29.36
C SER A 4 20.58 -16.03 28.71
N THR A 5 21.49 -15.20 28.21
CA THR A 5 21.17 -14.00 27.42
C THR A 5 20.86 -14.43 25.99
N PHE A 6 19.60 -14.55 25.62
CA PHE A 6 19.15 -14.77 24.24
C PHE A 6 19.34 -13.48 23.43
N ARG A 7 20.47 -13.36 22.74
CA ARG A 7 20.68 -12.34 21.70
C ARG A 7 19.79 -12.70 20.51
N ARG A 8 18.72 -11.93 20.31
CA ARG A 8 17.94 -11.95 19.06
C ARG A 8 18.80 -11.32 17.95
N LEU A 9 19.39 -12.15 17.12
CA LEU A 9 19.98 -11.75 15.85
C LEU A 9 18.85 -11.39 14.90
N LEU A 10 18.67 -10.11 14.62
CA LEU A 10 17.89 -9.64 13.46
C LEU A 10 18.65 -10.07 12.19
N PRO A 11 18.02 -10.78 11.25
CA PRO A 11 18.58 -10.91 9.92
C PRO A 11 18.40 -9.55 9.20
N VAL A 12 19.48 -8.81 9.08
CA VAL A 12 19.60 -7.74 8.10
C VAL A 12 19.57 -8.42 6.73
N LEU A 13 18.43 -8.39 6.08
CA LEU A 13 18.28 -8.82 4.68
C LEU A 13 18.92 -7.71 3.82
N ALA A 14 20.24 -7.83 3.62
CA ALA A 14 20.96 -7.02 2.63
C ALA A 14 20.47 -7.45 1.23
N PHE A 15 19.64 -6.63 0.61
CA PHE A 15 19.33 -6.71 -0.81
C PHE A 15 20.58 -6.26 -1.58
N THR A 16 21.52 -7.18 -1.78
CA THR A 16 22.56 -7.03 -2.79
C THR A 16 21.91 -7.28 -4.14
N LEU A 17 21.43 -6.23 -4.78
CA LEU A 17 21.12 -6.23 -6.21
C LEU A 17 22.46 -6.39 -6.93
N ALA A 18 22.81 -7.62 -7.31
CA ALA A 18 23.93 -7.91 -8.16
C ALA A 18 23.63 -7.35 -9.56
N ALA A 19 24.08 -6.13 -9.81
CA ALA A 19 24.14 -5.53 -11.13
C ALA A 19 25.27 -6.17 -11.91
N ALA A 20 25.08 -7.38 -12.44
CA ALA A 20 25.88 -7.98 -13.48
C ALA A 20 25.08 -7.93 -14.78
N ALA A 21 24.94 -6.75 -15.38
CA ALA A 21 24.52 -6.59 -16.76
C ALA A 21 25.68 -5.96 -17.55
N PRO A 22 25.95 -6.44 -18.79
CA PRO A 22 26.88 -5.75 -19.68
C PRO A 22 26.38 -4.32 -19.88
N ALA A 23 27.26 -3.34 -19.74
CA ALA A 23 26.97 -1.93 -19.94
C ALA A 23 26.64 -1.66 -21.41
N VAL A 24 25.45 -1.98 -21.83
CA VAL A 24 24.81 -1.34 -22.97
C VAL A 24 24.23 -0.07 -22.38
N SER A 25 24.75 1.08 -22.73
CA SER A 25 24.22 2.39 -22.33
C SER A 25 22.83 2.58 -22.97
N HIS A 26 21.82 1.98 -22.36
CA HIS A 26 20.44 2.28 -22.66
C HIS A 26 20.02 3.45 -21.75
N ALA A 27 19.56 4.52 -22.35
CA ALA A 27 19.06 5.68 -21.63
C ALA A 27 17.72 5.33 -20.98
N VAL A 28 17.77 4.79 -19.77
CA VAL A 28 16.59 4.54 -18.95
C VAL A 28 15.97 5.88 -18.56
N ASP A 29 14.71 6.09 -18.87
CA ASP A 29 13.98 7.31 -18.54
C ASP A 29 13.38 7.17 -17.11
N ILE A 30 14.01 7.85 -16.14
CA ILE A 30 13.58 7.85 -14.73
C ILE A 30 12.82 9.14 -14.45
N ARG A 31 11.58 9.00 -14.03
CA ARG A 31 10.66 10.10 -13.76
C ARG A 31 10.18 10.10 -12.32
N PRO A 32 10.29 11.21 -11.59
CA PRO A 32 9.58 11.37 -10.35
C PRO A 32 8.07 11.24 -10.57
N MET A 33 7.37 10.63 -9.62
CA MET A 33 5.93 10.45 -9.71
C MET A 33 5.24 10.75 -8.39
N LEU A 34 3.99 11.22 -8.48
CA LEU A 34 3.04 11.30 -7.37
C LEU A 34 1.86 10.38 -7.68
N LYS A 35 1.30 9.80 -6.65
CA LYS A 35 0.10 8.96 -6.76
C LYS A 35 -0.88 9.25 -5.62
N ALA A 36 -2.15 9.07 -5.90
CA ALA A 36 -3.24 9.13 -4.95
C ALA A 36 -4.32 8.14 -5.36
N GLY A 37 -5.19 7.78 -4.43
CA GLY A 37 -6.32 6.91 -4.75
C GLY A 37 -7.14 6.57 -3.54
N PHE A 38 -8.15 5.75 -3.77
CA PHE A 38 -9.04 5.23 -2.74
C PHE A 38 -9.27 3.75 -2.98
N ASP A 39 -9.04 2.95 -1.95
CA ASP A 39 -9.31 1.51 -1.96
C ASP A 39 -10.47 1.17 -1.02
N PHE A 40 -11.18 0.10 -1.32
CA PHE A 40 -12.30 -0.44 -0.55
C PHE A 40 -12.25 -1.96 -0.50
N GLY A 41 -12.92 -2.56 0.49
CA GLY A 41 -13.00 -4.01 0.69
C GLY A 41 -12.12 -4.51 1.83
N GLY A 42 -11.97 -5.82 1.90
CA GLY A 42 -11.35 -6.53 3.02
C GLY A 42 -12.32 -6.84 4.16
N ASP A 43 -11.85 -7.59 5.14
CA ASP A 43 -12.61 -7.91 6.34
C ASP A 43 -12.88 -6.66 7.17
N THR A 44 -14.00 -6.63 7.89
CA THR A 44 -14.32 -5.54 8.81
C THR A 44 -13.39 -5.57 10.02
N LEU A 45 -12.67 -4.46 10.24
CA LEU A 45 -11.80 -4.27 11.40
C LEU A 45 -12.58 -3.85 12.65
N ILE A 46 -13.52 -2.92 12.45
CA ILE A 46 -14.35 -2.38 13.54
C ILE A 46 -15.68 -1.88 12.99
N THR A 47 -16.74 -2.02 13.78
CA THR A 47 -18.04 -1.40 13.53
C THR A 47 -18.38 -0.49 14.71
N VAL A 48 -18.67 0.76 14.43
CA VAL A 48 -19.10 1.78 15.38
C VAL A 48 -20.62 1.92 15.27
N ILE A 49 -21.31 1.81 16.40
CA ILE A 49 -22.75 2.03 16.51
C ILE A 49 -22.94 3.40 17.15
N PHE A 50 -23.64 4.29 16.45
CA PHE A 50 -23.93 5.64 16.94
C PHE A 50 -25.18 5.65 17.82
N THR A 51 -25.35 6.73 18.60
CA THR A 51 -26.48 6.90 19.51
C THR A 51 -27.84 6.99 18.81
N ASP A 52 -27.86 7.33 17.53
CA ASP A 52 -29.06 7.34 16.68
C ASP A 52 -29.39 5.96 16.08
N GLY A 53 -28.61 4.92 16.44
CA GLY A 53 -28.75 3.56 15.93
C GLY A 53 -28.10 3.31 14.56
N SER A 54 -27.53 4.32 13.92
CA SER A 54 -26.78 4.12 12.68
C SER A 54 -25.45 3.42 12.94
N THR A 55 -24.90 2.73 11.91
CA THR A 55 -23.64 2.01 12.01
C THR A 55 -22.68 2.43 10.92
N LYS A 56 -21.39 2.49 11.25
CA LYS A 56 -20.31 2.69 10.29
C LYS A 56 -19.16 1.73 10.58
N SER A 57 -18.63 1.09 9.54
CA SER A 57 -17.52 0.14 9.66
C SER A 57 -16.30 0.64 8.94
N ILE A 58 -15.12 0.20 9.38
CA ILE A 58 -13.84 0.34 8.68
C ILE A 58 -13.43 -1.05 8.23
N SER A 59 -13.14 -1.19 6.94
CA SER A 59 -12.63 -2.43 6.34
C SER A 59 -11.11 -2.39 6.18
N ALA A 60 -10.46 -3.54 6.19
CA ALA A 60 -9.01 -3.67 6.24
C ALA A 60 -8.29 -3.04 5.04
N ASN A 61 -8.85 -3.15 3.82
CA ASN A 61 -8.27 -2.50 2.64
C ASN A 61 -8.73 -1.05 2.45
N GLU A 62 -9.81 -0.64 3.13
CA GLU A 62 -10.40 0.68 2.94
C GLU A 62 -9.42 1.82 3.26
N GLY A 63 -9.42 2.86 2.43
CA GLY A 63 -8.74 4.12 2.73
C GLY A 63 -8.32 4.92 1.53
N LEU A 64 -8.26 6.23 1.75
CA LEU A 64 -7.61 7.18 0.88
C LEU A 64 -6.10 7.04 1.04
N TYR A 65 -5.36 7.13 -0.05
CA TYR A 65 -3.90 7.16 -0.01
C TYR A 65 -3.33 8.23 -0.92
N PHE A 66 -2.15 8.73 -0.54
CA PHE A 66 -1.33 9.58 -1.37
C PHE A 66 0.15 9.29 -1.10
N GLY A 67 0.98 9.47 -2.11
CA GLY A 67 2.40 9.17 -2.00
C GLY A 67 3.17 9.59 -3.22
N GLY A 68 4.43 9.19 -3.24
CA GLY A 68 5.33 9.47 -4.34
C GLY A 68 6.36 8.37 -4.54
N GLY A 69 7.09 8.49 -5.62
CA GLY A 69 8.10 7.52 -5.99
C GLY A 69 8.78 7.85 -7.31
N VAL A 70 9.21 6.81 -7.97
CA VAL A 70 9.84 6.90 -9.30
C VAL A 70 9.18 5.93 -10.26
N SER A 71 9.01 6.37 -11.49
CA SER A 71 8.65 5.57 -12.65
C SER A 71 9.88 5.44 -13.54
N ILE A 72 10.19 4.22 -13.91
CA ILE A 72 11.34 3.85 -14.72
C ILE A 72 10.83 3.23 -16.01
N LEU A 73 11.02 3.93 -17.13
CA LEU A 73 10.54 3.50 -18.43
C LEU A 73 11.69 2.87 -19.23
N SER A 74 11.44 1.69 -19.81
CA SER A 74 12.39 1.02 -20.70
C SER A 74 12.63 1.84 -21.99
N ASP A 75 13.72 1.59 -22.68
CA ASP A 75 14.05 2.24 -23.96
C ASP A 75 12.98 1.99 -25.03
N SER A 76 12.40 0.81 -25.06
CA SER A 76 11.29 0.43 -25.96
C SER A 76 9.99 1.11 -25.59
N LYS A 77 9.90 1.71 -24.36
CA LYS A 77 8.72 2.37 -23.78
C LYS A 77 7.50 1.47 -23.57
N ASP A 78 7.66 0.17 -23.68
CA ASP A 78 6.61 -0.84 -23.47
C ASP A 78 6.62 -1.47 -22.09
N ILE A 79 7.73 -1.31 -21.33
CA ILE A 79 7.80 -1.75 -19.93
C ILE A 79 8.07 -0.55 -19.04
N GLU A 80 7.26 -0.43 -17.98
CA GLU A 80 7.39 0.61 -16.97
C GLU A 80 7.43 -0.05 -15.59
N THR A 81 8.41 0.33 -14.76
CA THR A 81 8.53 -0.10 -13.37
C THR A 81 8.30 1.07 -12.45
N GLU A 82 7.41 0.92 -11.47
CA GLU A 82 7.16 1.92 -10.44
C GLU A 82 7.63 1.43 -9.08
N VAL A 83 8.32 2.30 -8.34
CA VAL A 83 8.61 2.10 -6.90
C VAL A 83 8.07 3.31 -6.16
N SER A 84 7.20 3.10 -5.19
CA SER A 84 6.51 4.18 -4.49
C SER A 84 6.26 3.87 -3.02
N LEU A 85 6.24 4.93 -2.20
CA LEU A 85 5.80 4.91 -0.81
C LEU A 85 4.59 5.84 -0.66
N SER A 86 3.55 5.35 -0.01
CA SER A 86 2.32 6.10 0.22
C SER A 86 1.95 6.12 1.70
N TYR A 87 1.16 7.11 2.10
CA TYR A 87 0.41 7.12 3.36
C TYR A 87 -1.05 6.80 3.06
N LYS A 88 -1.58 5.76 3.69
CA LYS A 88 -2.96 5.30 3.50
C LYS A 88 -3.72 5.37 4.81
N PHE A 89 -4.91 5.99 4.79
CA PHE A 89 -5.70 6.23 5.98
C PHE A 89 -7.21 6.21 5.70
N THR A 90 -7.97 5.86 6.71
CA THR A 90 -9.43 6.04 6.80
C THR A 90 -9.81 6.21 8.25
N GLY A 91 -10.97 6.78 8.53
CA GLY A 91 -11.42 6.99 9.90
C GLY A 91 -12.91 7.23 10.04
N ILE A 92 -13.38 7.09 11.28
CA ILE A 92 -14.74 7.41 11.71
C ILE A 92 -14.63 8.46 12.80
N ASN A 93 -15.29 9.61 12.58
CA ASN A 93 -15.39 10.68 13.56
C ASN A 93 -16.81 10.73 14.13
N ALA A 94 -16.92 10.70 15.45
CA ALA A 94 -18.15 10.89 16.21
C ALA A 94 -17.94 11.99 17.27
N SER A 95 -19.00 12.56 17.79
CA SER A 95 -18.94 13.63 18.80
C SER A 95 -18.22 13.20 20.11
N ASN A 96 -18.18 11.90 20.39
CA ASN A 96 -17.63 11.32 21.62
C ASN A 96 -16.38 10.47 21.40
N GLY A 97 -15.84 10.40 20.16
CA GLY A 97 -14.61 9.67 19.88
C GLY A 97 -14.30 9.54 18.40
N THR A 98 -13.07 9.14 18.09
CA THR A 98 -12.60 8.89 16.73
C THR A 98 -11.97 7.51 16.64
N VAL A 99 -12.03 6.90 15.47
CA VAL A 99 -11.28 5.68 15.12
C VAL A 99 -10.55 5.93 13.80
N ASP A 100 -9.24 5.72 13.81
CA ASP A 100 -8.36 5.90 12.64
C ASP A 100 -7.64 4.60 12.30
N TRP A 101 -7.62 4.26 11.01
CA TRP A 101 -6.87 3.17 10.44
C TRP A 101 -5.79 3.72 9.49
N THR A 102 -4.51 3.51 9.83
CA THR A 102 -3.36 4.09 9.12
C THR A 102 -2.31 3.04 8.78
N ARG A 103 -1.61 3.20 7.64
CA ARG A 103 -0.50 2.36 7.19
C ARG A 103 0.31 3.05 6.09
N PHE A 104 1.52 2.51 5.81
CA PHE A 104 2.43 3.03 4.80
C PHE A 104 2.72 1.93 3.77
N PRO A 105 1.98 1.86 2.64
CA PRO A 105 2.28 0.95 1.55
C PRO A 105 3.57 1.34 0.83
N LEU A 106 4.55 0.43 0.80
CA LEU A 106 5.72 0.44 -0.09
C LEU A 106 5.40 -0.52 -1.23
N GLU A 107 5.45 -0.04 -2.47
CA GLU A 107 5.05 -0.81 -3.64
C GLU A 107 6.14 -0.84 -4.71
N ALA A 108 6.27 -1.99 -5.37
CA ALA A 108 7.09 -2.19 -6.56
C ALA A 108 6.23 -2.89 -7.61
N LEU A 109 5.86 -2.17 -8.67
CA LEU A 109 4.94 -2.62 -9.73
C LEU A 109 5.65 -2.61 -11.07
N VAL A 110 5.33 -3.58 -11.93
CA VAL A 110 5.79 -3.64 -13.32
C VAL A 110 4.58 -3.64 -14.23
N PHE A 111 4.59 -2.78 -15.24
CA PHE A 111 3.52 -2.61 -16.21
C PHE A 111 4.01 -2.92 -17.61
N TYR A 112 3.15 -3.54 -18.40
CA TYR A 112 3.24 -3.53 -19.86
C TYR A 112 2.37 -2.39 -20.40
N ARG A 113 2.97 -1.53 -21.24
CA ARG A 113 2.34 -0.33 -21.78
C ARG A 113 1.86 -0.57 -23.20
N PHE A 114 0.65 -0.13 -23.45
CA PHE A 114 0.04 0.04 -24.76
C PHE A 114 -0.08 1.55 -25.06
N PRO A 115 -0.48 1.96 -26.27
CA PRO A 115 -0.54 3.39 -26.60
C PRO A 115 -1.41 4.24 -25.67
N GLN A 116 -2.53 3.70 -25.16
CA GLN A 116 -3.50 4.43 -24.36
C GLN A 116 -3.77 3.82 -22.97
N PHE A 117 -3.21 2.66 -22.67
CA PHE A 117 -3.39 2.01 -21.37
C PHE A 117 -2.15 1.21 -21.00
N ARG A 118 -2.05 0.86 -19.73
CA ARG A 118 -1.05 -0.07 -19.21
C ARG A 118 -1.71 -1.04 -18.25
N VAL A 119 -1.21 -2.26 -18.20
CA VAL A 119 -1.63 -3.28 -17.25
C VAL A 119 -0.42 -3.89 -16.60
N GLY A 120 -0.53 -4.18 -15.33
CA GLY A 120 0.60 -4.72 -14.60
C GLY A 120 0.24 -5.13 -13.19
N GLY A 121 1.28 -5.40 -12.43
CA GLY A 121 1.16 -5.77 -11.03
C GLY A 121 2.52 -5.91 -10.39
N GLY A 122 2.50 -6.27 -9.12
CA GLY A 122 3.72 -6.44 -8.36
C GLY A 122 3.46 -6.62 -6.88
N LEU A 123 4.45 -6.27 -6.08
CA LEU A 123 4.44 -6.47 -4.65
C LEU A 123 4.07 -5.18 -3.92
N THR A 124 3.35 -5.35 -2.81
CA THR A 124 3.11 -4.30 -1.82
C THR A 124 3.56 -4.79 -0.45
N TYR A 125 4.13 -3.89 0.34
CA TYR A 125 4.52 -4.15 1.71
C TYR A 125 3.99 -3.03 2.60
N HIS A 126 3.02 -3.34 3.45
CA HIS A 126 2.38 -2.36 4.31
C HIS A 126 3.15 -2.27 5.63
N LEU A 127 3.76 -1.10 5.86
CA LEU A 127 4.51 -0.79 7.08
C LEU A 127 3.60 -0.18 8.14
N SER A 128 3.83 -0.57 9.39
CA SER A 128 3.21 -0.01 10.59
C SER A 128 1.68 0.11 10.54
N PRO A 129 0.93 -0.94 10.15
CA PRO A 129 -0.52 -0.88 10.14
C PRO A 129 -1.04 -0.70 11.57
N LYS A 130 -1.87 0.34 11.79
CA LYS A 130 -2.33 0.71 13.13
C LYS A 130 -3.79 1.16 13.12
N LEU A 131 -4.59 0.54 13.96
CA LEU A 131 -5.93 0.99 14.33
C LEU A 131 -5.83 1.74 15.65
N SER A 132 -6.29 2.99 15.70
CA SER A 132 -6.25 3.85 16.89
C SER A 132 -7.64 4.38 17.18
N GLY A 133 -8.06 4.33 18.42
CA GLY A 133 -9.30 4.90 18.89
C GLY A 133 -9.07 5.95 19.99
N SER A 134 -9.94 6.93 20.07
CA SER A 134 -9.96 7.94 21.12
C SER A 134 -11.38 8.15 21.65
N GLY A 135 -11.50 8.83 22.80
CA GLY A 135 -12.80 9.04 23.46
C GLY A 135 -13.36 7.74 24.05
N VAL A 136 -14.63 7.45 23.80
CA VAL A 136 -15.32 6.25 24.33
C VAL A 136 -14.82 4.93 23.72
N VAL A 137 -14.18 4.99 22.56
CA VAL A 137 -13.53 3.84 21.89
C VAL A 137 -12.01 3.88 22.06
N SER A 138 -11.51 4.42 23.17
CA SER A 138 -10.08 4.55 23.42
C SER A 138 -9.36 3.20 23.38
N GLY A 139 -8.22 3.17 22.68
CA GLY A 139 -7.40 1.99 22.51
C GLY A 139 -6.59 2.02 21.22
N SER A 140 -5.66 1.11 21.08
CA SER A 140 -4.94 0.95 19.83
C SER A 140 -4.55 -0.51 19.61
N ALA A 141 -4.66 -0.96 18.35
CA ALA A 141 -4.14 -2.23 17.89
C ALA A 141 -3.08 -1.98 16.82
N LYS A 142 -1.89 -2.50 17.05
CA LYS A 142 -0.81 -2.50 16.07
C LYS A 142 -0.76 -3.88 15.43
N PHE A 143 -0.81 -3.90 14.10
CA PHE A 143 -0.70 -5.11 13.31
C PHE A 143 0.75 -5.31 12.86
N ASP A 144 1.09 -6.54 12.51
CA ASP A 144 2.38 -6.84 11.91
C ASP A 144 2.49 -6.22 10.52
N ASP A 145 3.70 -5.86 10.12
CA ASP A 145 3.98 -5.45 8.75
C ASP A 145 3.64 -6.62 7.81
N SER A 146 3.01 -6.32 6.68
CA SER A 146 2.40 -7.35 5.85
C SER A 146 2.73 -7.18 4.38
N ALA A 147 3.12 -8.29 3.74
CA ALA A 147 3.39 -8.37 2.31
C ALA A 147 2.16 -8.89 1.56
N GLY A 148 2.01 -8.42 0.33
CA GLY A 148 0.97 -8.85 -0.57
C GLY A 148 1.27 -8.51 -2.02
N TYR A 149 0.25 -8.54 -2.86
CA TYR A 149 0.38 -8.20 -4.27
C TYR A 149 -0.70 -7.20 -4.70
N VAL A 150 -0.37 -6.49 -5.78
CA VAL A 150 -1.26 -5.54 -6.46
C VAL A 150 -1.36 -5.95 -7.93
N LEU A 151 -2.56 -5.92 -8.47
CA LEU A 151 -2.85 -5.92 -9.90
C LEU A 151 -3.45 -4.56 -10.25
N GLN A 152 -3.05 -3.96 -11.37
CA GLN A 152 -3.48 -2.61 -11.74
C GLN A 152 -3.59 -2.46 -13.24
N ALA A 153 -4.60 -1.72 -13.68
CA ALA A 153 -4.80 -1.34 -15.06
C ALA A 153 -5.12 0.16 -15.12
N ASP A 154 -4.36 0.91 -15.90
CA ASP A 154 -4.45 2.36 -15.99
C ASP A 154 -4.69 2.81 -17.43
N TYR A 155 -5.50 3.85 -17.57
CA TYR A 155 -5.60 4.65 -18.79
C TYR A 155 -4.58 5.80 -18.74
N LEU A 156 -3.89 6.03 -19.87
CA LEU A 156 -2.79 6.98 -19.97
C LEU A 156 -3.27 8.28 -20.62
N LEU A 157 -3.21 9.38 -19.88
CA LEU A 157 -3.53 10.74 -20.31
C LEU A 157 -2.27 11.60 -20.26
N GLN A 158 -1.43 11.47 -21.28
CA GLN A 158 -0.12 12.15 -21.33
C GLN A 158 0.73 11.84 -20.08
N LYS A 159 0.80 12.78 -19.13
CA LYS A 159 1.56 12.64 -17.87
C LYS A 159 0.70 12.08 -16.71
N ILE A 160 -0.62 11.95 -16.90
CA ILE A 160 -1.56 11.52 -15.88
C ILE A 160 -1.99 10.09 -16.17
N THR A 161 -2.14 9.28 -15.14
CA THR A 161 -2.75 7.96 -15.20
C THR A 161 -3.99 7.93 -14.33
N VAL A 162 -5.03 7.25 -14.83
CA VAL A 162 -6.24 6.95 -14.05
C VAL A 162 -6.55 5.48 -14.21
N GLY A 163 -6.70 4.76 -13.11
CA GLY A 163 -6.82 3.32 -13.19
C GLY A 163 -7.62 2.66 -12.10
N LEU A 164 -7.78 1.37 -12.28
CA LEU A 164 -8.36 0.44 -11.32
C LEU A 164 -7.26 -0.46 -10.78
N ARG A 165 -7.33 -0.76 -9.49
CA ARG A 165 -6.40 -1.67 -8.84
C ARG A 165 -7.12 -2.71 -7.99
N TYR A 166 -6.49 -3.85 -7.82
CA TYR A 166 -6.86 -4.87 -6.85
C TYR A 166 -5.65 -5.15 -5.97
N THR A 167 -5.85 -5.11 -4.66
CA THR A 167 -4.82 -5.39 -3.65
C THR A 167 -5.21 -6.62 -2.86
N SER A 168 -4.26 -7.50 -2.59
CA SER A 168 -4.47 -8.68 -1.75
C SER A 168 -3.30 -8.86 -0.80
N LEU A 169 -3.60 -8.81 0.49
CA LEU A 169 -2.68 -9.11 1.59
C LEU A 169 -3.48 -9.46 2.86
N ASP A 170 -2.79 -10.06 3.84
CA ASP A 170 -3.37 -10.39 5.13
C ASP A 170 -2.59 -9.69 6.24
N TYR A 171 -3.29 -8.96 7.11
CA TYR A 171 -2.71 -8.41 8.33
C TYR A 171 -2.81 -9.42 9.47
N LYS A 172 -1.80 -9.41 10.35
CA LYS A 172 -1.78 -10.25 11.55
C LYS A 172 -1.76 -9.39 12.82
N VAL A 173 -2.55 -9.81 13.81
CA VAL A 173 -2.59 -9.17 15.12
C VAL A 173 -2.94 -10.23 16.18
N GLY A 174 -2.09 -10.39 17.21
CA GLY A 174 -2.35 -11.31 18.32
C GLY A 174 -2.60 -12.77 17.90
N GLY A 175 -2.02 -13.22 16.77
CA GLY A 175 -2.22 -14.56 16.22
C GLY A 175 -3.45 -14.70 15.29
N ALA A 176 -4.32 -13.69 15.22
CA ALA A 176 -5.42 -13.65 14.26
C ALA A 176 -4.96 -13.07 12.91
N SER A 177 -5.61 -13.50 11.82
CA SER A 177 -5.39 -12.98 10.47
C SER A 177 -6.64 -12.26 9.98
N VAL A 178 -6.44 -11.11 9.34
CA VAL A 178 -7.49 -10.25 8.77
C VAL A 178 -7.19 -10.04 7.30
N LYS A 179 -8.09 -10.46 6.43
CA LYS A 179 -7.90 -10.33 4.97
C LYS A 179 -8.14 -8.89 4.53
N SER A 180 -7.19 -8.37 3.75
CA SER A 180 -7.25 -7.02 3.18
C SER A 180 -7.33 -7.10 1.65
N ASN A 181 -8.26 -7.91 1.14
CA ASN A 181 -8.47 -8.05 -0.29
C ASN A 181 -9.50 -7.02 -0.76
N GLY A 182 -9.16 -6.25 -1.78
CA GLY A 182 -10.09 -5.23 -2.22
C GLY A 182 -9.69 -4.55 -3.51
N ALA A 183 -10.60 -3.75 -4.02
CA ALA A 183 -10.41 -2.97 -5.23
C ALA A 183 -10.25 -1.48 -4.92
N GLY A 184 -9.80 -0.70 -5.88
CA GLY A 184 -9.64 0.74 -5.72
C GLY A 184 -9.49 1.48 -7.03
N ILE A 185 -9.50 2.80 -6.92
CA ILE A 185 -9.24 3.74 -8.01
C ILE A 185 -7.91 4.43 -7.70
N THR A 186 -7.07 4.55 -8.72
CA THR A 186 -5.74 5.19 -8.60
C THR A 186 -5.58 6.32 -9.60
N PHE A 187 -4.86 7.33 -9.20
CA PHE A 187 -4.43 8.48 -10.00
C PHE A 187 -2.93 8.63 -9.85
N GLY A 188 -2.24 8.86 -10.95
CA GLY A 188 -0.80 9.10 -10.98
C GLY A 188 -0.46 10.29 -11.86
N ILE A 189 0.66 10.96 -11.55
CA ILE A 189 1.28 11.97 -12.41
C ILE A 189 2.79 11.74 -12.39
N SER A 190 3.41 11.74 -13.58
CA SER A 190 4.86 11.62 -13.76
C SER A 190 5.42 12.88 -14.42
N PHE A 191 6.61 13.31 -13.99
CA PHE A 191 7.25 14.59 -14.39
C PHE A 191 8.44 14.38 -15.32
#